data_abeba039c28c6a6b01b9fafac4e2259d
#
_entry.id   abeba039c28c6a6b01b9fafac4e2259d
#
_cell.length_a   1.000
_cell.length_b   1.000
_cell.length_c   1.000
_cell.angle_alpha   90.00
_cell.angle_beta   90.00
_cell.angle_gamma   90.00
#
_symmetry.space_group_name_H-M   'P 1'
#
loop_
_entity.id
_entity.type
_entity.pdbx_description
1 polymer ?
#
loop_
_entity_poly.entity_id
_entity_poly.type
_entity_poly.pdbx_seq_one_letter_code
_entity_poly.pdbx_strand_id
1 'polypeptide(L)' 'MQREVLLVAEIIDAAERIVSLTSGATVASLDADRDRREALLWSFTVLGKASGQLDEDLRSKFPHVQWRAATALRNRI' A
#
# COMPACT_ATOMS: atom_id res chain seq x y z
N MET A 1 17.75 3.90 10.92
CA MET A 1 18.11 3.73 9.49
C MET A 1 17.60 2.44 8.89
N GLN A 2 17.99 1.30 9.47
CA GLN A 2 17.54 0.01 8.91
C GLN A 2 16.03 -0.14 8.92
N ARG A 3 15.37 0.32 9.98
CA ARG A 3 13.92 0.24 10.07
C ARG A 3 13.24 1.00 8.95
N GLU A 4 13.74 2.19 8.63
CA GLU A 4 13.16 3.03 7.58
C GLU A 4 13.37 2.41 6.21
N VAL A 5 14.54 1.81 5.98
CA VAL A 5 14.81 1.10 4.72
C VAL A 5 13.84 -0.07 4.56
N LEU A 6 13.60 -0.82 5.64
CA LEU A 6 12.66 -1.94 5.61
C LEU A 6 11.24 -1.48 5.36
N LEU A 7 10.83 -0.37 5.97
CA LEU A 7 9.49 0.18 5.75
C LEU A 7 9.29 0.63 4.31
N VAL A 8 10.31 1.31 3.74
CA VAL A 8 10.24 1.73 2.35
C VAL A 8 10.19 0.51 1.43
N ALA A 9 10.97 -0.51 1.71
CA ALA A 9 10.95 -1.75 0.94
C ALA A 9 9.57 -2.42 0.99
N GLU A 10 8.93 -2.45 2.15
CA GLU A 10 7.58 -2.97 2.30
C GLU A 10 6.56 -2.16 1.49
N ILE A 11 6.71 -0.84 1.48
CA ILE A 11 5.81 0.04 0.72
C ILE A 11 5.96 -0.24 -0.77
N ILE A 12 7.18 -0.35 -1.26
CA ILE A 12 7.44 -0.63 -2.67
C ILE A 12 6.88 -2.00 -3.04
N ASP A 13 7.14 -3.01 -2.23
CA ASP A 13 6.64 -4.36 -2.48
C ASP A 13 5.11 -4.37 -2.53
N ALA A 14 4.47 -3.74 -1.55
CA ALA A 14 3.01 -3.67 -1.51
C ALA A 14 2.45 -2.93 -2.73
N ALA A 15 3.08 -1.83 -3.13
CA ALA A 15 2.67 -1.07 -4.30
C ALA A 15 2.80 -1.89 -5.58
N GLU A 16 3.89 -2.62 -5.74
CA GLU A 16 4.09 -3.49 -6.89
C GLU A 16 3.04 -4.60 -6.94
N ARG A 17 2.70 -5.16 -5.78
CA ARG A 17 1.65 -6.18 -5.71
C ARG A 17 0.29 -5.63 -6.09
N ILE A 18 -0.02 -4.41 -5.64
CA ILE A 18 -1.28 -3.75 -5.99
C ILE A 18 -1.37 -3.57 -7.51
N VAL A 19 -0.30 -3.07 -8.13
CA VAL A 19 -0.25 -2.89 -9.58
C VAL A 19 -0.44 -4.23 -10.28
N SER A 20 0.27 -5.26 -9.84
CA SER A 20 0.18 -6.59 -10.42
C SER A 20 -1.22 -7.18 -10.30
N LEU A 21 -1.82 -7.06 -9.11
CA LEU A 21 -3.15 -7.63 -8.84
C LEU A 21 -4.27 -6.91 -9.59
N THR A 22 -4.07 -5.62 -9.89
CA THR A 22 -5.09 -4.82 -10.57
C THR A 22 -4.88 -4.71 -12.08
N SER A 23 -3.74 -5.17 -12.58
CA SER A 23 -3.43 -5.10 -14.01
C SER A 23 -4.46 -5.88 -14.82
N GLY A 24 -5.14 -5.19 -15.73
CA GLY A 24 -6.17 -5.80 -16.58
C GLY A 24 -7.44 -6.18 -15.83
N ALA A 25 -7.55 -5.83 -14.55
CA ALA A 25 -8.72 -6.19 -13.76
C ALA A 25 -9.80 -5.11 -13.85
N THR A 26 -11.05 -5.57 -13.73
CA THR A 26 -12.21 -4.69 -13.57
C THR A 26 -12.78 -4.90 -12.17
N VAL A 27 -13.67 -4.02 -11.75
CA VAL A 27 -14.37 -4.20 -10.48
C VAL A 27 -15.11 -5.55 -10.46
N ALA A 28 -15.76 -5.88 -11.57
CA ALA A 28 -16.49 -7.15 -11.67
C ALA A 28 -15.56 -8.35 -11.57
N SER A 29 -14.39 -8.31 -12.22
CA SER A 29 -13.44 -9.41 -12.15
C SER A 29 -12.85 -9.58 -10.77
N LEU A 30 -12.62 -8.49 -10.03
CA LEU A 30 -12.13 -8.53 -8.67
C LEU A 30 -13.19 -9.09 -7.71
N ASP A 31 -14.45 -8.71 -7.91
CA ASP A 31 -15.54 -9.25 -7.10
C ASP A 31 -15.71 -10.76 -7.29
N ALA A 32 -15.45 -11.25 -8.49
CA ALA A 32 -15.57 -12.66 -8.81
C ALA A 32 -14.37 -13.48 -8.35
N ASP A 33 -13.24 -12.84 -8.08
CA ASP A 33 -11.99 -13.53 -7.70
C ASP A 33 -11.67 -13.19 -6.24
N ARG A 34 -12.16 -14.04 -5.36
CA ARG A 34 -12.00 -13.82 -3.91
C ARG A 34 -10.53 -13.78 -3.49
N ASP A 35 -9.73 -14.69 -4.01
CA ASP A 35 -8.32 -14.77 -3.60
C ASP A 35 -7.55 -13.51 -4.02
N ARG A 36 -7.80 -13.03 -5.22
CA ARG A 36 -7.17 -11.81 -5.71
C ARG A 36 -7.65 -10.61 -4.89
N ARG A 37 -8.94 -10.55 -4.59
CA ARG A 37 -9.50 -9.46 -3.77
C ARG A 37 -8.89 -9.43 -2.37
N GLU A 38 -8.76 -10.58 -1.74
CA GLU A 38 -8.17 -10.66 -0.41
C GLU A 38 -6.70 -10.28 -0.42
N ALA A 39 -5.96 -10.71 -1.44
CA ALA A 39 -4.56 -10.33 -1.59
C ALA A 39 -4.41 -8.83 -1.78
N LEU A 40 -5.32 -8.22 -2.54
CA LEU A 40 -5.33 -6.78 -2.78
C LEU A 40 -5.60 -6.02 -1.47
N LEU A 41 -6.60 -6.44 -0.72
CA LEU A 41 -6.92 -5.83 0.56
C LEU A 41 -5.76 -5.93 1.54
N TRP A 42 -5.10 -7.07 1.57
CA TRP A 42 -3.92 -7.25 2.41
C TRP A 42 -2.78 -6.30 2.00
N SER A 43 -2.56 -6.15 0.69
CA SER A 43 -1.52 -5.26 0.17
C SER A 43 -1.79 -3.80 0.57
N PHE A 44 -3.05 -3.36 0.51
CA PHE A 44 -3.43 -2.02 0.97
C PHE A 44 -3.20 -1.88 2.48
N THR A 45 -3.49 -2.90 3.25
CA THR A 45 -3.27 -2.89 4.70
C THR A 45 -1.79 -2.72 5.02
N VAL A 46 -0.92 -3.48 4.35
CA VAL A 46 0.52 -3.38 4.52
C VAL A 46 1.03 -1.99 4.12
N LEU A 47 0.57 -1.50 2.97
CA LEU A 47 0.96 -0.18 2.47
C LEU A 47 0.59 0.92 3.48
N GLY A 48 -0.64 0.90 3.97
CA GLY A 48 -1.11 1.90 4.92
C GLY A 48 -0.37 1.83 6.25
N LYS A 49 -0.13 0.61 6.75
CA LYS A 49 0.57 0.42 8.01
C LYS A 49 2.02 0.89 7.92
N ALA A 50 2.73 0.48 6.87
CA ALA A 50 4.12 0.87 6.69
C ALA A 50 4.26 2.38 6.49
N SER A 51 3.35 2.97 5.70
CA SER A 51 3.36 4.42 5.48
C SER A 51 3.14 5.20 6.77
N GLY A 52 2.25 4.70 7.64
CA GLY A 52 1.96 5.34 8.91
C GLY A 52 3.12 5.26 9.91
N GLN A 53 4.05 4.33 9.72
CA GLN A 53 5.20 4.16 10.61
C GLN A 53 6.43 4.94 10.15
N LEU A 54 6.37 5.56 8.97
CA LEU A 54 7.49 6.35 8.48
C LEU A 54 7.66 7.63 9.28
N ASP A 55 8.92 8.00 9.47
CA ASP A 55 9.32 9.23 10.13
C ASP A 55 8.78 10.45 9.38
N GLU A 56 8.40 11.48 10.15
CA GLU A 56 7.95 12.74 9.57
C GLU A 56 9.01 13.34 8.65
N ASP A 57 10.28 13.28 9.09
CA ASP A 57 11.39 13.81 8.30
C ASP A 57 11.52 13.10 6.96
N LEU A 58 11.36 11.77 6.97
CA LEU A 58 11.46 10.99 5.75
C LEU A 58 10.28 11.29 4.82
N ARG A 59 9.08 11.39 5.39
CA ARG A 59 7.88 11.70 4.58
C ARG A 59 7.97 13.08 3.95
N SER A 60 8.55 14.04 4.66
CA SER A 60 8.68 15.42 4.16
C SER A 60 9.63 15.52 2.97
N LYS A 61 10.52 14.56 2.78
CA LYS A 61 11.40 14.50 1.62
C LYS A 61 10.68 14.11 0.34
N PHE A 62 9.48 13.57 0.47
CA PHE A 62 8.67 13.15 -0.67
C PHE A 62 7.28 13.79 -0.57
N PRO A 63 7.20 15.12 -0.68
CA PRO A 63 5.96 15.85 -0.42
C PRO A 63 4.85 15.58 -1.44
N HIS A 64 5.20 15.08 -2.62
CA HIS A 64 4.21 14.75 -3.64
C HIS A 64 3.53 13.41 -3.39
N VAL A 65 4.00 12.62 -2.43
CA VAL A 65 3.34 11.37 -2.05
C VAL A 65 2.23 11.69 -1.05
N GLN A 66 1.04 11.16 -1.29
CA GLN A 66 -0.11 11.40 -0.43
C GLN A 66 -0.11 10.42 0.75
N TRP A 67 0.78 10.68 1.69
CA TRP A 67 0.98 9.81 2.86
C TRP A 67 -0.26 9.65 3.71
N ARG A 68 -1.01 10.74 3.87
CA ARG A 68 -2.24 10.72 4.66
C ARG A 68 -3.28 9.82 4.02
N ALA A 69 -3.39 9.89 2.70
CA ALA A 69 -4.32 9.05 1.97
C ALA A 69 -3.93 7.57 2.07
N ALA A 70 -2.64 7.26 2.00
CA ALA A 70 -2.16 5.88 2.14
C ALA A 70 -2.51 5.32 3.51
N THR A 71 -2.30 6.11 4.57
CA THR A 71 -2.65 5.70 5.93
C THR A 71 -4.16 5.53 6.10
N ALA A 72 -4.95 6.42 5.50
CA ALA A 72 -6.41 6.37 5.58
C ALA A 72 -6.98 5.13 4.90
N LEU A 73 -6.37 4.65 3.82
CA LEU A 73 -6.82 3.43 3.15
C LEU A 73 -6.82 2.23 4.09
N ARG A 74 -5.80 2.13 4.93
CA ARG A 74 -5.72 1.06 5.92
C ARG A 74 -6.93 1.06 6.85
N ASN A 75 -7.40 2.24 7.24
CA ASN A 75 -8.50 2.36 8.20
C ASN A 75 -9.86 2.06 7.58
N ARG A 76 -9.95 2.06 6.25
CA ARG A 76 -11.19 1.76 5.54
C ARG A 76 -11.35 0.27 5.23
N ILE A 77 -10.25 -0.44 5.30
CA ILE A 77 -10.22 -1.86 5.01
C ILE A 77 -10.46 -2.67 6.28
#